data_5d7873515423ce6af4040feb08016173
#
_entry.id   5d7873515423ce6af4040feb08016173
#
_cell.length_a   1.000
_cell.length_b   1.000
_cell.length_c   1.000
_cell.angle_alpha   90.00
_cell.angle_beta   90.00
_cell.angle_gamma   90.00
#
_symmetry.space_group_name_H-M   'P 1'
#
loop_
_entity.id
_entity.type
_entity.pdbx_description
1 polymer ?
#
loop_
_entity_poly.entity_id
_entity_poly.type
_entity_poly.pdbx_seq_one_letter_code
_entity_poly.pdbx_strand_id
1 'polypeptide(L)'
;MSKTVKTIHNSSQFRDKIRSKIEIVLKHKNNSINLEIGIYNYSIKEADRRKIVKKWDNSKFVQIYLDHMKSILMNLNENIIEQINNKEVKAQNVAFMTHQELCPSKWSEAIAKKTIRDKVKFENNMEATTDTFTCHKCKSKKCSYYLL
;
A
#
# COMPACT_ATOMS: atom_id res chain seq x y z
N MET A 1 1.58 0.14 22.38
CA MET A 1 2.13 -1.19 22.73
C MET A 1 2.21 -2.03 21.46
N SER A 2 3.40 -2.28 20.99
CA SER A 2 3.66 -3.16 19.86
C SER A 2 3.33 -4.59 20.27
N LYS A 3 2.27 -5.18 19.74
CA LYS A 3 1.99 -6.61 19.93
C LYS A 3 3.09 -7.39 19.20
N THR A 4 4.00 -7.98 19.95
CA THR A 4 5.01 -8.89 19.40
C THR A 4 4.28 -10.01 18.66
N VAL A 5 4.51 -10.08 17.35
CA VAL A 5 3.95 -11.13 16.51
C VAL A 5 4.64 -12.43 16.89
N LYS A 6 3.85 -13.39 17.38
CA LYS A 6 4.35 -14.70 17.76
C LYS A 6 4.77 -15.50 16.53
N THR A 7 5.81 -16.29 16.66
CA THR A 7 6.22 -17.30 15.67
C THR A 7 5.09 -18.32 15.46
N ILE A 8 4.90 -18.76 14.21
CA ILE A 8 3.84 -19.69 13.85
C ILE A 8 4.46 -21.08 13.64
N HIS A 9 4.15 -22.01 14.52
CA HIS A 9 4.64 -23.39 14.44
C HIS A 9 3.83 -24.24 13.45
N ASN A 10 2.53 -24.01 13.34
CA ASN A 10 1.66 -24.72 12.39
C ASN A 10 1.12 -23.76 11.34
N SER A 11 1.86 -23.63 10.24
CA SER A 11 1.53 -22.74 9.13
C SER A 11 0.25 -23.13 8.40
N SER A 12 -0.05 -24.43 8.29
CA SER A 12 -1.26 -24.91 7.61
C SER A 12 -2.52 -24.46 8.34
N GLN A 13 -2.62 -24.80 9.64
CA GLN A 13 -3.76 -24.36 10.46
C GLN A 13 -3.91 -22.84 10.50
N PHE A 14 -2.79 -22.13 10.54
CA PHE A 14 -2.81 -20.67 10.54
C PHE A 14 -3.40 -20.13 9.23
N ARG A 15 -2.95 -20.63 8.09
CA ARG A 15 -3.46 -20.24 6.77
C ARG A 15 -4.93 -20.62 6.60
N ASP A 16 -5.37 -21.77 7.09
CA ASP A 16 -6.77 -22.19 7.02
C ASP A 16 -7.68 -21.27 7.85
N LYS A 17 -7.23 -20.82 9.02
CA LYS A 17 -7.95 -19.80 9.81
C LYS A 17 -8.05 -18.46 9.05
N ILE A 18 -7.01 -18.06 8.31
CA ILE A 18 -7.04 -16.86 7.49
C ILE A 18 -8.02 -17.02 6.33
N ARG A 19 -8.00 -18.17 5.64
CA ARG A 19 -8.94 -18.50 4.55
C ARG A 19 -10.39 -18.43 5.02
N SER A 20 -10.68 -18.99 6.21
CA SER A 20 -12.02 -18.90 6.80
C SER A 20 -12.46 -17.46 7.07
N LYS A 21 -11.55 -16.60 7.53
CA LYS A 21 -11.85 -15.16 7.71
C LYS A 21 -12.11 -14.44 6.39
N ILE A 22 -11.35 -14.74 5.36
CA ILE A 22 -11.54 -14.19 4.02
C ILE A 22 -12.87 -14.70 3.43
N GLU A 23 -13.22 -15.96 3.68
CA GLU A 23 -14.47 -16.58 3.21
C GLU A 23 -15.71 -15.87 3.77
N ILE A 24 -15.68 -15.41 5.01
CA ILE A 24 -16.76 -14.61 5.60
C ILE A 24 -17.02 -13.34 4.79
N VAL A 25 -15.94 -12.71 4.28
CA VAL A 25 -16.03 -11.47 3.51
C VAL A 25 -16.43 -11.72 2.05
N LEU A 26 -15.78 -12.69 1.39
CA LEU A 26 -16.01 -12.98 -0.03
C LEU A 26 -17.24 -13.85 -0.28
N LYS A 27 -17.74 -14.55 0.74
CA LYS A 27 -18.86 -15.52 0.67
C LYS A 27 -18.65 -16.62 -0.39
N HIS A 28 -17.40 -16.87 -0.76
CA HIS A 28 -17.05 -17.85 -1.79
C HIS A 28 -15.72 -18.54 -1.46
N LYS A 29 -15.76 -19.85 -1.19
CA LYS A 29 -14.62 -20.64 -0.70
C LYS A 29 -13.41 -20.63 -1.66
N ASN A 30 -13.63 -20.89 -2.94
CA ASN A 30 -12.52 -20.95 -3.91
C ASN A 30 -11.85 -19.60 -4.11
N ASN A 31 -12.62 -18.51 -4.09
CA ASN A 31 -12.08 -17.17 -4.20
C ASN A 31 -11.28 -16.77 -2.96
N SER A 32 -11.70 -17.20 -1.76
CA SER A 32 -10.96 -16.95 -0.53
C SER A 32 -9.63 -17.68 -0.48
N ILE A 33 -9.58 -18.91 -0.96
CA ILE A 33 -8.31 -19.66 -1.11
C ILE A 33 -7.37 -18.97 -2.11
N ASN A 34 -7.89 -18.56 -3.26
CA ASN A 34 -7.11 -17.88 -4.29
C ASN A 34 -6.59 -16.51 -3.82
N LEU A 35 -7.39 -15.75 -3.08
CA LEU A 35 -6.96 -14.47 -2.50
C LEU A 35 -5.86 -14.68 -1.45
N GLU A 36 -6.01 -15.69 -0.57
CA GLU A 36 -4.99 -16.01 0.42
C GLU A 36 -3.67 -16.42 -0.23
N ILE A 37 -3.71 -17.22 -1.30
CA ILE A 37 -2.52 -17.57 -2.09
C ILE A 37 -1.86 -16.31 -2.67
N GLY A 38 -2.66 -15.38 -3.19
CA GLY A 38 -2.17 -14.08 -3.68
C GLY A 38 -1.45 -13.28 -2.58
N ILE A 39 -2.04 -13.19 -1.41
CA ILE A 39 -1.46 -12.49 -0.24
C ILE A 39 -0.14 -13.15 0.17
N TYR A 40 -0.09 -14.48 0.19
CA TYR A 40 1.13 -15.20 0.48
C TYR A 40 2.23 -14.95 -0.56
N ASN A 41 1.91 -15.00 -1.85
CA ASN A 41 2.85 -14.71 -2.93
C ASN A 41 3.37 -13.27 -2.88
N TYR A 42 2.51 -12.30 -2.57
CA TYR A 42 2.94 -10.93 -2.32
C TYR A 42 3.94 -10.86 -1.17
N SER A 43 3.65 -11.54 -0.07
CA SER A 43 4.51 -11.54 1.12
C SER A 43 5.88 -12.13 0.85
N ILE A 44 5.96 -13.15 -0.02
CA ILE A 44 7.24 -13.72 -0.49
C ILE A 44 8.04 -12.67 -1.27
N LYS A 45 7.42 -11.99 -2.23
CA LYS A 45 8.08 -10.94 -3.03
C LYS A 45 8.57 -9.78 -2.17
N GLU A 46 7.75 -9.35 -1.23
CA GLU A 46 8.09 -8.24 -0.33
C GLU A 46 9.21 -8.64 0.65
N ALA A 47 9.22 -9.88 1.13
CA ALA A 47 10.30 -10.41 1.95
C ALA A 47 11.62 -10.49 1.17
N ASP A 48 11.59 -10.88 -0.11
CA ASP A 48 12.77 -10.86 -0.98
C ASP A 48 13.31 -9.45 -1.14
N ARG A 49 12.44 -8.49 -1.44
CA ARG A 49 12.82 -7.08 -1.57
C ARG A 49 13.48 -6.53 -0.31
N ARG A 50 13.01 -6.96 0.87
CA ARG A 50 13.55 -6.55 2.19
C ARG A 50 14.68 -7.44 2.69
N LYS A 51 15.08 -8.48 1.94
CA LYS A 51 16.08 -9.47 2.34
C LYS A 51 15.74 -10.16 3.68
N ILE A 52 14.46 -10.48 3.88
CA ILE A 52 13.93 -11.15 5.05
C ILE A 52 13.76 -12.65 4.76
N VAL A 53 14.15 -13.50 5.70
CA VAL A 53 14.00 -14.96 5.56
C VAL A 53 12.50 -15.33 5.54
N LYS A 54 12.08 -16.02 4.47
CA LYS A 54 10.69 -16.42 4.17
C LYS A 54 10.29 -17.68 4.93
N LYS A 55 10.28 -17.63 6.25
CA LYS A 55 9.88 -18.72 7.13
C LYS A 55 8.82 -18.25 8.12
N TRP A 56 7.89 -19.14 8.46
CA TRP A 56 6.84 -18.86 9.43
C TRP A 56 7.35 -18.70 10.87
N ASP A 57 8.56 -19.17 11.15
CA ASP A 57 9.26 -18.92 12.40
C ASP A 57 9.82 -17.50 12.50
N ASN A 58 9.92 -16.82 11.38
CA ASN A 58 10.42 -15.44 11.33
C ASN A 58 9.25 -14.45 11.57
N SER A 59 9.25 -13.81 12.72
CA SER A 59 8.23 -12.84 13.10
C SER A 59 8.09 -11.68 12.10
N LYS A 60 9.19 -11.25 11.45
CA LYS A 60 9.16 -10.20 10.43
C LYS A 60 8.42 -10.65 9.17
N PHE A 61 8.59 -11.88 8.73
CA PHE A 61 7.85 -12.44 7.60
C PHE A 61 6.35 -12.55 7.92
N VAL A 62 6.03 -13.06 9.10
CA VAL A 62 4.64 -13.16 9.57
C VAL A 62 3.99 -11.79 9.65
N GLN A 63 4.73 -10.77 10.10
CA GLN A 63 4.23 -9.41 10.16
C GLN A 63 3.90 -8.86 8.76
N ILE A 64 4.78 -9.05 7.76
CA ILE A 64 4.52 -8.65 6.37
C ILE A 64 3.21 -9.29 5.86
N TYR A 65 3.04 -10.57 6.09
CA TYR A 65 1.85 -11.32 5.67
C TYR A 65 0.58 -10.78 6.34
N LEU A 66 0.61 -10.58 7.67
CA LEU A 66 -0.55 -10.09 8.42
C LEU A 66 -0.90 -8.65 8.08
N ASP A 67 0.08 -7.78 7.91
CA ASP A 67 -0.16 -6.38 7.59
C ASP A 67 -0.76 -6.24 6.19
N HIS A 68 -0.24 -7.02 5.23
CA HIS A 68 -0.78 -7.03 3.88
C HIS A 68 -2.21 -7.59 3.84
N MET A 69 -2.45 -8.72 4.53
CA MET A 69 -3.79 -9.29 4.66
C MET A 69 -4.79 -8.27 5.24
N LYS A 70 -4.41 -7.58 6.31
CA LYS A 70 -5.26 -6.54 6.91
C LYS A 70 -5.52 -5.40 5.94
N SER A 71 -4.48 -4.93 5.24
CA SER A 71 -4.60 -3.86 4.25
C SER A 71 -5.60 -4.23 3.15
N ILE A 72 -5.53 -5.45 2.62
CA ILE A 72 -6.48 -5.94 1.62
C ILE A 72 -7.90 -5.97 2.18
N LEU A 73 -8.11 -6.63 3.32
CA LEU A 73 -9.45 -6.78 3.91
C LEU A 73 -10.09 -5.44 4.30
N MET A 74 -9.31 -4.46 4.74
CA MET A 74 -9.82 -3.12 5.10
C MET A 74 -10.19 -2.26 3.89
N ASN A 75 -9.62 -2.52 2.73
CA ASN A 75 -9.86 -1.77 1.50
C ASN A 75 -10.71 -2.54 0.48
N LEU A 76 -11.04 -3.80 0.77
CA LEU A 76 -11.91 -4.60 -0.08
C LEU A 76 -13.33 -4.03 -0.02
N ASN A 77 -13.85 -3.54 -1.15
CA ASN A 77 -15.20 -3.00 -1.27
C ASN A 77 -16.13 -3.99 -1.99
N GLU A 78 -17.43 -3.75 -1.93
CA GLU A 78 -18.45 -4.60 -2.54
C GLU A 78 -18.26 -4.74 -4.06
N ASN A 79 -17.87 -3.68 -4.73
CA ASN A 79 -17.61 -3.69 -6.18
C ASN A 79 -16.49 -4.67 -6.58
N ILE A 80 -15.38 -4.67 -5.84
CA ILE A 80 -14.28 -5.62 -6.07
C ILE A 80 -14.73 -7.06 -5.75
N ILE A 81 -15.53 -7.25 -4.70
CA ILE A 81 -16.08 -8.56 -4.35
C ILE A 81 -16.96 -9.09 -5.48
N GLU A 82 -17.82 -8.26 -6.06
CA GLU A 82 -18.64 -8.63 -7.21
C GLU A 82 -17.79 -8.97 -8.44
N GLN A 83 -16.78 -8.18 -8.75
CA GLN A 83 -15.86 -8.44 -9.86
C GLN A 83 -15.10 -9.76 -9.68
N ILE A 84 -14.70 -10.11 -8.45
CA ILE A 84 -14.09 -11.41 -8.14
C ILE A 84 -15.10 -12.54 -8.37
N ASN A 85 -16.33 -12.38 -7.92
CA ASN A 85 -17.38 -13.40 -8.03
C ASN A 85 -17.83 -13.59 -9.47
N ASN A 86 -17.88 -12.53 -10.26
CA ASN A 86 -18.17 -12.54 -11.70
C ASN A 86 -17.00 -13.03 -12.55
N LYS A 87 -15.84 -13.34 -11.94
CA LYS A 87 -14.60 -13.76 -12.61
C LYS A 87 -13.97 -12.69 -13.53
N GLU A 88 -14.35 -11.43 -13.38
CA GLU A 88 -13.76 -10.31 -14.12
C GLU A 88 -12.33 -10.04 -13.63
N VAL A 89 -12.12 -10.16 -12.32
CA VAL A 89 -10.82 -10.01 -11.69
C VAL A 89 -10.45 -11.30 -10.96
N LYS A 90 -9.24 -11.80 -11.21
CA LYS A 90 -8.72 -12.97 -10.47
C LYS A 90 -8.44 -12.59 -9.03
N ALA A 91 -8.97 -13.36 -8.08
CA ALA A 91 -8.77 -13.11 -6.65
C ALA A 91 -7.28 -13.02 -6.25
N GLN A 92 -6.41 -13.78 -6.90
CA GLN A 92 -4.96 -13.71 -6.67
C GLN A 92 -4.36 -12.36 -7.06
N ASN A 93 -4.87 -11.71 -8.12
CA ASN A 93 -4.37 -10.43 -8.60
C ASN A 93 -4.77 -9.29 -7.68
N VAL A 94 -5.91 -9.41 -7.00
CA VAL A 94 -6.39 -8.43 -6.01
C VAL A 94 -5.36 -8.23 -4.88
N ALA A 95 -4.62 -9.26 -4.52
CA ALA A 95 -3.54 -9.15 -3.54
C ALA A 95 -2.38 -8.24 -3.97
N PHE A 96 -2.24 -7.96 -5.26
CA PHE A 96 -1.19 -7.08 -5.80
C PHE A 96 -1.70 -5.66 -6.10
N MET A 97 -3.01 -5.44 -5.98
CA MET A 97 -3.60 -4.12 -6.14
C MET A 97 -3.24 -3.19 -4.98
N THR A 98 -3.09 -1.92 -5.28
CA THR A 98 -2.89 -0.90 -4.27
C THR A 98 -4.20 -0.62 -3.52
N HIS A 99 -4.12 -0.11 -2.31
CA HIS A 99 -5.31 0.28 -1.54
C HIS A 99 -6.16 1.34 -2.26
N GLN A 100 -5.55 2.13 -3.15
CA GLN A 100 -6.23 3.13 -3.98
C GLN A 100 -7.07 2.48 -5.09
N GLU A 101 -6.54 1.42 -5.70
CA GLU A 101 -7.25 0.63 -6.72
C GLU A 101 -8.38 -0.19 -6.11
N LEU A 102 -8.17 -0.71 -4.89
CA LEU A 102 -9.19 -1.48 -4.16
C LEU A 102 -10.37 -0.62 -3.71
N CYS A 103 -10.15 0.62 -3.32
CA CYS A 103 -11.20 1.51 -2.85
C CYS A 103 -10.96 2.96 -3.29
N PRO A 104 -11.16 3.28 -4.58
CA PRO A 104 -10.92 4.63 -5.11
C PRO A 104 -11.72 5.71 -4.40
N SER A 105 -12.98 5.43 -4.04
CA SER A 105 -13.87 6.37 -3.37
C SER A 105 -13.34 6.84 -2.02
N LYS A 106 -12.77 5.94 -1.23
CA LYS A 106 -12.19 6.24 0.09
C LYS A 106 -10.92 7.09 -0.01
N TRP A 107 -10.15 6.89 -1.07
CA TRP A 107 -8.82 7.49 -1.21
C TRP A 107 -8.78 8.72 -2.12
N SER A 108 -9.83 8.96 -2.93
CA SER A 108 -9.89 10.07 -3.90
C SER A 108 -9.65 11.44 -3.26
N GLU A 109 -10.27 11.72 -2.15
CA GLU A 109 -10.11 12.99 -1.43
C GLU A 109 -8.69 13.16 -0.86
N ALA A 110 -8.14 12.10 -0.27
CA ALA A 110 -6.78 12.13 0.27
C ALA A 110 -5.72 12.30 -0.82
N ILE A 111 -5.94 11.65 -1.98
CA ILE A 111 -5.08 11.80 -3.17
C ILE A 111 -5.16 13.23 -3.70
N ALA A 112 -6.36 13.79 -3.86
CA ALA A 112 -6.56 15.17 -4.32
C ALA A 112 -5.85 16.16 -3.40
N LYS A 113 -6.02 16.04 -2.08
CA LYS A 113 -5.33 16.88 -1.09
C LYS A 113 -3.80 16.75 -1.17
N LYS A 114 -3.30 15.53 -1.37
CA LYS A 114 -1.87 15.29 -1.54
C LYS A 114 -1.35 15.93 -2.83
N THR A 115 -2.04 15.75 -3.94
CA THR A 115 -1.66 16.32 -5.25
C THR A 115 -1.58 17.84 -5.19
N ILE A 116 -2.58 18.50 -4.58
CA ILE A 116 -2.56 19.96 -4.39
C ILE A 116 -1.36 20.38 -3.54
N ARG A 117 -1.09 19.70 -2.44
CA ARG A 117 0.04 19.99 -1.54
C ARG A 117 1.38 19.81 -2.25
N ASP A 118 1.53 18.74 -3.00
CA ASP A 118 2.75 18.46 -3.74
C ASP A 118 2.94 19.47 -4.87
N LYS A 119 1.86 19.84 -5.58
CA LYS A 119 1.86 20.91 -6.59
C LYS A 119 2.34 22.24 -6.01
N VAL A 120 1.83 22.66 -4.87
CA VAL A 120 2.27 23.89 -4.17
C VAL A 120 3.74 23.83 -3.78
N LYS A 121 4.26 22.65 -3.39
CA LYS A 121 5.69 22.49 -3.06
C LYS A 121 6.60 22.59 -4.28
N PHE A 122 6.17 22.08 -5.43
CA PHE A 122 6.97 22.05 -6.66
C PHE A 122 6.76 23.26 -7.54
N GLU A 123 5.58 23.88 -7.48
CA GLU A 123 5.25 25.13 -8.14
C GLU A 123 5.50 26.35 -7.23
N ASN A 124 6.51 26.31 -6.40
CA ASN A 124 7.03 27.55 -5.83
C ASN A 124 7.51 28.40 -7.01
N ASN A 125 6.59 29.17 -7.57
CA ASN A 125 6.89 30.34 -8.37
C ASN A 125 7.71 31.26 -7.44
N MET A 126 9.01 31.07 -7.47
CA MET A 126 9.93 32.02 -6.86
C MET A 126 9.82 33.31 -7.68
N GLU A 127 8.78 34.08 -7.41
CA GLU A 127 8.74 35.45 -7.87
C GLU A 127 9.99 36.12 -7.34
N ALA A 128 10.75 36.72 -8.23
CA ALA A 128 11.94 37.45 -7.83
C ALA A 128 11.54 38.52 -6.82
N THR A 129 12.01 38.37 -5.59
CA THR A 129 11.67 39.27 -4.48
C THR A 129 12.48 40.57 -4.56
N THR A 130 13.56 40.57 -5.36
CA THR A 130 14.41 41.74 -5.55
C THR A 130 15.21 41.66 -6.86
N ASP A 131 15.46 42.78 -7.43
CA ASP A 131 16.37 43.03 -8.58
C ASP A 131 17.70 43.68 -8.16
N THR A 132 17.84 43.97 -6.85
CA THR A 132 19.01 44.65 -6.29
C THR A 132 20.27 43.75 -6.35
N PHE A 133 20.08 42.43 -6.25
CA PHE A 133 21.17 41.47 -6.28
C PHE A 133 21.34 40.80 -7.65
N THR A 134 22.57 40.63 -8.07
CA THR A 134 22.89 39.90 -9.31
C THR A 134 23.45 38.53 -8.96
N CYS A 135 22.88 37.47 -9.50
CA CYS A 135 23.39 36.11 -9.29
C CYS A 135 24.83 36.01 -9.82
N HIS A 136 25.74 35.55 -8.97
CA HIS A 136 27.14 35.42 -9.35
C HIS A 136 27.37 34.38 -10.47
N LYS A 137 26.52 33.34 -10.50
CA LYS A 137 26.65 32.21 -11.45
C LYS A 137 25.96 32.49 -12.80
N CYS A 138 24.75 32.97 -12.84
CA CYS A 138 24.00 33.16 -14.09
C CYS A 138 23.78 34.63 -14.48
N LYS A 139 24.29 35.58 -13.67
CA LYS A 139 24.18 37.03 -13.88
C LYS A 139 22.76 37.58 -13.97
N SER A 140 21.75 36.78 -13.59
CA SER A 140 20.37 37.25 -13.51
C SER A 140 20.19 38.24 -12.36
N LYS A 141 19.40 39.28 -12.59
CA LYS A 141 18.97 40.24 -11.56
C LYS A 141 17.68 39.83 -10.84
N LYS A 142 16.99 38.77 -11.32
CA LYS A 142 15.80 38.25 -10.68
C LYS A 142 16.21 37.25 -9.58
N CYS A 143 16.37 37.74 -8.36
CA CYS A 143 16.82 36.97 -7.22
C CYS A 143 15.73 36.94 -6.11
N SER A 144 15.68 35.85 -5.38
CA SER A 144 14.91 35.75 -4.13
C SER A 144 15.86 35.53 -2.96
N TYR A 145 15.53 36.06 -1.80
CA TYR A 145 16.32 35.88 -0.57
C TYR A 145 15.43 35.50 0.60
N TYR A 146 16.00 34.81 1.56
CA TYR A 146 15.34 34.48 2.82
C TYR A 146 16.13 35.10 3.96
N LEU A 147 15.42 35.71 4.89
CA LEU A 147 15.99 36.13 6.14
C LEU A 147 16.09 34.89 7.06
N LEU A 148 17.27 34.61 7.58
CA LEU A 148 17.53 33.52 8.53
C LEU A 148 17.22 33.99 9.95
#